data_99f477afd969aa888f5ce3fce505b13b
#
_entry.id   99f477afd969aa888f5ce3fce505b13b
#
_cell.length_a   1.000
_cell.length_b   1.000
_cell.length_c   1.000
_cell.angle_alpha   90.00
_cell.angle_beta   90.00
_cell.angle_gamma   90.00
#
_symmetry.space_group_name_H-M   'P 1'
#
loop_
_entity.id
_entity.type
_entity.pdbx_description
1 polymer ?
#
loop_
_entity_poly.entity_id
_entity_poly.type
_entity_poly.pdbx_seq_one_letter_code
_entity_poly.pdbx_strand_id
1 'polypeptide(L)'
;QSLALLKQEGLFLAAFIGNNSFSELRTVWATVELEQYGGLSQRLSPWIRTRDAGALLQRAGFGLPVADCDKLTVTYPDLKTLLLDLKEAQATSFLKNRKAPPLTRGLLEKAELLYRDLFPGESNQGIQISLDIVYMSGWRPSAHHQVALKPGTAMNQLADFL
;
A
#
# COMPACT_ATOMS: atom_id res chain seq x y z
N GLN A 1 -18.90 7.04 6.47
CA GLN A 1 -19.90 7.07 5.37
C GLN A 1 -20.25 5.66 4.90
N SER A 2 -19.30 4.79 4.53
CA SER A 2 -19.57 3.44 4.02
C SER A 2 -20.42 2.58 4.96
N LEU A 3 -20.16 2.64 6.28
CA LEU A 3 -20.94 1.91 7.27
C LEU A 3 -22.43 2.29 7.26
N ALA A 4 -22.75 3.55 7.02
CA ALA A 4 -24.13 4.04 6.99
C ALA A 4 -24.92 3.55 5.76
N LEU A 5 -24.23 3.21 4.67
CA LEU A 5 -24.82 2.73 3.42
C LEU A 5 -25.14 1.22 3.46
N LEU A 6 -24.53 0.47 4.36
CA LEU A 6 -24.75 -0.96 4.49
C LEU A 6 -26.07 -1.25 5.24
N LYS A 7 -26.73 -2.33 4.88
CA LYS A 7 -27.79 -2.91 5.71
C LYS A 7 -27.19 -3.54 6.98
N GLN A 8 -28.01 -3.79 8.01
CA GLN A 8 -27.55 -4.56 9.17
C GLN A 8 -26.96 -5.91 8.68
N GLU A 9 -25.83 -6.31 9.29
CA GLU A 9 -25.06 -7.49 8.89
C GLU A 9 -24.52 -7.44 7.45
N GLY A 10 -24.54 -6.26 6.82
CA GLY A 10 -23.93 -6.05 5.52
C GLY A 10 -22.40 -6.12 5.62
N LEU A 11 -21.78 -6.80 4.65
CA LEU A 11 -20.33 -6.93 4.53
C LEU A 11 -19.74 -5.75 3.74
N PHE A 12 -18.69 -5.17 4.27
CA PHE A 12 -17.79 -4.25 3.59
C PHE A 12 -16.53 -5.01 3.14
N LEU A 13 -16.19 -4.89 1.88
CA LEU A 13 -14.92 -5.39 1.32
C LEU A 13 -14.24 -4.29 0.55
N ALA A 14 -12.92 -4.18 0.69
CA ALA A 14 -12.11 -3.28 -0.10
C ALA A 14 -10.72 -3.87 -0.34
N ALA A 15 -10.13 -3.55 -1.49
CA ALA A 15 -8.73 -3.85 -1.81
C ALA A 15 -8.08 -2.59 -2.37
N PHE A 16 -6.82 -2.33 -2.00
CA PHE A 16 -6.06 -1.18 -2.46
C PHE A 16 -4.56 -1.39 -2.32
N ILE A 17 -3.79 -0.53 -2.97
CA ILE A 17 -2.33 -0.56 -2.94
C ILE A 17 -1.84 -0.13 -1.55
N GLY A 18 -0.99 -0.94 -0.94
CA GLY A 18 -0.41 -0.71 0.39
C GLY A 18 0.87 0.13 0.36
N ASN A 19 1.28 0.57 1.54
CA ASN A 19 2.40 1.53 1.70
C ASN A 19 3.77 1.01 1.24
N ASN A 20 4.01 -0.30 1.28
CA ASN A 20 5.31 -0.84 0.86
C ASN A 20 5.40 -1.08 -0.66
N SER A 21 4.30 -0.89 -1.40
CA SER A 21 4.31 -0.95 -2.85
C SER A 21 5.30 0.04 -3.44
N PHE A 22 5.92 -0.34 -4.54
CA PHE A 22 6.87 0.49 -5.29
C PHE A 22 8.11 0.89 -4.48
N SER A 23 8.56 0.05 -3.54
CA SER A 23 9.75 0.31 -2.72
C SER A 23 11.01 0.48 -3.57
N GLU A 24 11.17 -0.34 -4.60
CA GLU A 24 12.27 -0.31 -5.55
C GLU A 24 12.29 1.04 -6.30
N LEU A 25 11.14 1.44 -6.84
CA LEU A 25 11.00 2.71 -7.56
C LEU A 25 11.28 3.92 -6.66
N ARG A 26 10.83 3.86 -5.38
CA ARG A 26 11.16 4.91 -4.41
C ARG A 26 12.65 5.00 -4.13
N THR A 27 13.33 3.87 -3.97
CA THR A 27 14.77 3.79 -3.74
C THR A 27 15.52 4.38 -4.92
N VAL A 28 15.18 3.99 -6.14
CA VAL A 28 15.82 4.50 -7.36
C VAL A 28 15.63 6.02 -7.48
N TRP A 29 14.41 6.53 -7.32
CA TRP A 29 14.16 7.97 -7.38
C TRP A 29 14.90 8.73 -6.28
N ALA A 30 14.92 8.20 -5.05
CA ALA A 30 15.64 8.83 -3.94
C ALA A 30 17.15 8.96 -4.24
N THR A 31 17.76 7.90 -4.75
CA THR A 31 19.19 7.91 -5.08
C THR A 31 19.52 8.89 -6.21
N VAL A 32 18.79 8.80 -7.33
CA VAL A 32 19.09 9.64 -8.51
C VAL A 32 18.80 11.12 -8.25
N GLU A 33 17.74 11.45 -7.52
CA GLU A 33 17.42 12.84 -7.18
C GLU A 33 18.38 13.43 -6.15
N LEU A 34 18.79 12.65 -5.17
CA LEU A 34 19.78 13.10 -4.18
C LEU A 34 21.10 13.44 -4.85
N GLU A 35 21.56 12.60 -5.77
CA GLU A 35 22.79 12.83 -6.53
C GLU A 35 22.70 14.06 -7.44
N GLN A 36 21.56 14.23 -8.12
CA GLN A 36 21.44 15.28 -9.14
C GLN A 36 21.00 16.64 -8.60
N TYR A 37 20.18 16.67 -7.54
CA TYR A 37 19.54 17.87 -7.03
C TYR A 37 19.84 18.16 -5.55
N GLY A 38 20.52 17.24 -4.85
CA GLY A 38 20.78 17.36 -3.41
C GLY A 38 19.52 17.29 -2.55
N GLY A 39 18.41 16.78 -3.08
CA GLY A 39 17.13 16.70 -2.38
C GLY A 39 16.22 15.64 -2.95
N LEU A 40 15.12 15.33 -2.22
CA LEU A 40 14.15 14.31 -2.58
C LEU A 40 12.83 14.95 -2.95
N SER A 41 12.17 14.39 -3.95
CA SER A 41 10.80 14.77 -4.32
C SER A 41 9.82 13.62 -4.10
N GLN A 42 8.58 13.96 -3.80
CA GLN A 42 7.52 12.96 -3.57
C GLN A 42 6.85 12.59 -4.89
N ARG A 43 7.48 11.68 -5.66
CA ARG A 43 6.96 11.24 -6.97
C ARG A 43 5.81 10.25 -6.87
N LEU A 44 5.72 9.52 -5.77
CA LEU A 44 4.64 8.60 -5.49
C LEU A 44 3.83 9.11 -4.29
N SER A 45 2.54 8.86 -4.31
CA SER A 45 1.67 9.16 -3.16
C SER A 45 2.01 8.27 -1.97
N PRO A 46 1.80 8.76 -0.74
CA PRO A 46 1.81 7.90 0.43
C PRO A 46 0.57 7.00 0.40
N TRP A 47 0.77 5.71 0.61
CA TRP A 47 -0.28 4.72 0.72
C TRP A 47 -0.51 4.34 2.18
N ILE A 48 -1.67 3.76 2.48
CA ILE A 48 -2.00 3.34 3.85
C ILE A 48 -1.27 2.04 4.21
N ARG A 49 -0.82 1.92 5.46
CA ARG A 49 -0.28 0.67 6.00
C ARG A 49 -1.40 -0.26 6.43
N THR A 50 -1.21 -1.57 6.32
CA THR A 50 -2.19 -2.60 6.70
C THR A 50 -2.71 -2.40 8.14
N ARG A 51 -1.80 -2.10 9.08
CA ARG A 51 -2.16 -1.79 10.46
C ARG A 51 -3.11 -0.59 10.59
N ASP A 52 -2.84 0.46 9.84
CA ASP A 52 -3.64 1.69 9.88
C ASP A 52 -5.02 1.46 9.23
N ALA A 53 -5.08 0.59 8.21
CA ALA A 53 -6.32 0.15 7.57
C ALA A 53 -7.24 -0.57 8.57
N GLY A 54 -6.70 -1.52 9.35
CA GLY A 54 -7.44 -2.20 10.41
C GLY A 54 -7.95 -1.23 11.49
N ALA A 55 -7.09 -0.29 11.93
CA ALA A 55 -7.47 0.74 12.88
C ALA A 55 -8.57 1.68 12.36
N LEU A 56 -8.60 1.95 11.04
CA LEU A 56 -9.67 2.73 10.42
C LEU A 56 -11.03 2.01 10.50
N LEU A 57 -11.06 0.70 10.22
CA LEU A 57 -12.29 -0.09 10.34
C LEU A 57 -12.83 -0.10 11.77
N GLN A 58 -11.93 -0.30 12.76
CA GLN A 58 -12.32 -0.27 14.17
C GLN A 58 -12.90 1.10 14.57
N ARG A 59 -12.21 2.19 14.23
CA ARG A 59 -12.68 3.55 14.50
C ARG A 59 -13.99 3.90 13.79
N ALA A 60 -14.19 3.32 12.59
CA ALA A 60 -15.43 3.51 11.85
C ALA A 60 -16.61 2.70 12.42
N GLY A 61 -16.37 1.82 13.41
CA GLY A 61 -17.40 1.02 14.06
C GLY A 61 -17.81 -0.24 13.31
N PHE A 62 -16.95 -0.77 12.44
CA PHE A 62 -17.19 -2.09 11.82
C PHE A 62 -16.99 -3.20 12.85
N GLY A 63 -17.89 -4.20 12.81
CA GLY A 63 -17.75 -5.44 13.56
C GLY A 63 -16.80 -6.40 12.83
N LEU A 64 -16.06 -7.22 13.59
CA LEU A 64 -15.13 -8.22 13.08
C LEU A 64 -14.18 -7.69 11.98
N PRO A 65 -13.49 -6.55 12.24
CA PRO A 65 -12.62 -5.95 11.25
C PRO A 65 -11.41 -6.82 10.98
N VAL A 66 -11.16 -7.12 9.71
CA VAL A 66 -9.97 -7.83 9.24
C VAL A 66 -9.23 -6.95 8.26
N ALA A 67 -7.92 -6.89 8.37
CA ALA A 67 -7.03 -6.30 7.38
C ALA A 67 -5.88 -7.27 7.12
N ASP A 68 -5.65 -7.60 5.87
CA ASP A 68 -4.62 -8.52 5.41
C ASP A 68 -3.83 -7.89 4.26
N CYS A 69 -2.69 -8.48 3.91
CA CYS A 69 -1.81 -7.95 2.88
C CYS A 69 -1.13 -9.07 2.11
N ASP A 70 -1.36 -9.09 0.80
CA ASP A 70 -0.63 -9.94 -0.13
C ASP A 70 0.50 -9.15 -0.80
N LYS A 71 1.65 -9.81 -0.97
CA LYS A 71 2.79 -9.26 -1.68
C LYS A 71 2.90 -9.90 -3.06
N LEU A 72 2.88 -9.05 -4.07
CA LEU A 72 3.05 -9.45 -5.45
C LEU A 72 4.36 -8.85 -5.98
N THR A 73 5.03 -9.62 -6.81
CA THR A 73 6.18 -9.15 -7.60
C THR A 73 5.80 -9.15 -9.07
N VAL A 74 6.05 -8.04 -9.74
CA VAL A 74 5.76 -7.86 -11.16
C VAL A 74 7.04 -7.49 -11.89
N THR A 75 7.26 -8.06 -13.05
CA THR A 75 8.42 -7.74 -13.92
C THR A 75 7.96 -6.87 -15.07
N TYR A 76 8.68 -5.78 -15.31
CA TYR A 76 8.48 -4.87 -16.44
C TYR A 76 9.69 -4.90 -17.37
N PRO A 77 9.51 -4.72 -18.69
CA PRO A 77 10.62 -4.68 -19.63
C PRO A 77 11.59 -3.52 -19.38
N ASP A 78 11.05 -2.38 -18.93
CA ASP A 78 11.81 -1.16 -18.64
C ASP A 78 11.03 -0.19 -17.72
N LEU A 79 11.73 0.82 -17.19
CA LEU A 79 11.17 1.86 -16.34
C LEU A 79 10.10 2.70 -17.05
N LYS A 80 10.25 2.93 -18.34
CA LYS A 80 9.29 3.73 -19.10
C LYS A 80 7.92 3.05 -19.15
N THR A 81 7.89 1.74 -19.42
CA THR A 81 6.66 0.95 -19.45
C THR A 81 6.00 0.94 -18.05
N LEU A 82 6.79 0.72 -17.00
CA LEU A 82 6.31 0.82 -15.62
C LEU A 82 5.67 2.18 -15.32
N LEU A 83 6.31 3.29 -15.69
CA LEU A 83 5.79 4.63 -15.45
C LEU A 83 4.53 4.94 -16.25
N LEU A 84 4.37 4.38 -17.45
CA LEU A 84 3.14 4.50 -18.24
C LEU A 84 1.99 3.77 -17.56
N ASP A 85 2.18 2.53 -17.14
CA ASP A 85 1.17 1.75 -16.43
C ASP A 85 0.74 2.43 -15.12
N LEU A 86 1.71 2.95 -14.34
CA LEU A 86 1.40 3.71 -13.12
C LEU A 86 0.57 4.97 -13.42
N LYS A 87 0.82 5.63 -14.53
CA LYS A 87 0.05 6.79 -14.96
C LYS A 87 -1.37 6.40 -15.37
N GLU A 88 -1.53 5.32 -16.14
CA GLU A 88 -2.84 4.80 -16.55
C GLU A 88 -3.66 4.32 -15.36
N ALA A 89 -3.02 3.63 -14.40
CA ALA A 89 -3.63 3.22 -13.14
C ALA A 89 -3.90 4.38 -12.17
N GLN A 90 -3.56 5.62 -12.52
CA GLN A 90 -3.64 6.81 -11.64
C GLN A 90 -2.88 6.64 -10.31
N ALA A 91 -1.88 5.76 -10.28
CA ALA A 91 -1.05 5.45 -9.12
C ALA A 91 0.13 6.41 -8.94
N THR A 92 0.19 7.50 -9.69
CA THR A 92 1.17 8.58 -9.53
C THR A 92 0.82 9.49 -8.35
N SER A 93 1.71 10.44 -8.02
CA SER A 93 1.46 11.38 -6.92
C SER A 93 0.31 12.33 -7.22
N PHE A 94 -0.71 12.36 -6.36
CA PHE A 94 -1.84 13.30 -6.40
C PHE A 94 -1.67 14.52 -5.47
N LEU A 95 -0.48 14.74 -4.92
CA LEU A 95 -0.21 15.85 -4.02
C LEU A 95 -0.20 17.19 -4.77
N LYS A 96 -1.06 18.12 -4.36
CA LYS A 96 -1.24 19.43 -5.01
C LYS A 96 0.02 20.30 -4.99
N ASN A 97 0.81 20.22 -3.91
CA ASN A 97 2.00 21.05 -3.70
C ASN A 97 3.31 20.29 -3.94
N ARG A 98 3.29 19.30 -4.81
CA ARG A 98 4.48 18.53 -5.15
C ARG A 98 5.52 19.41 -5.86
N LYS A 99 6.64 19.64 -5.20
CA LYS A 99 7.85 20.22 -5.81
C LYS A 99 8.72 19.07 -6.34
N ALA A 100 8.38 18.55 -7.50
CA ALA A 100 9.22 17.56 -8.16
C ALA A 100 9.83 18.20 -9.42
N PRO A 101 11.15 18.08 -9.63
CA PRO A 101 11.76 18.50 -10.87
C PRO A 101 11.17 17.70 -12.04
N PRO A 102 11.15 18.27 -13.26
CA PRO A 102 10.64 17.59 -14.43
C PRO A 102 11.43 16.29 -14.70
N LEU A 103 10.76 15.28 -15.23
CA LEU A 103 11.40 14.05 -15.70
C LEU A 103 12.13 14.36 -17.01
N THR A 104 13.41 14.69 -16.90
CA THR A 104 14.27 14.85 -18.08
C THR A 104 14.69 13.48 -18.61
N ARG A 105 15.07 13.44 -19.91
CA ARG A 105 15.57 12.21 -20.53
C ARG A 105 16.80 11.66 -19.79
N GLY A 106 17.76 12.51 -19.45
CA GLY A 106 18.96 12.10 -18.71
C GLY A 106 18.65 11.55 -17.31
N LEU A 107 17.65 12.11 -16.61
CA LEU A 107 17.21 11.59 -15.31
C LEU A 107 16.58 10.20 -15.45
N LEU A 108 15.77 9.98 -16.50
CA LEU A 108 15.16 8.68 -16.79
C LEU A 108 16.21 7.63 -17.15
N GLU A 109 17.18 7.98 -17.98
CA GLU A 109 18.28 7.07 -18.36
C GLU A 109 19.11 6.64 -17.14
N LYS A 110 19.46 7.57 -16.26
CA LYS A 110 20.16 7.24 -15.00
C LYS A 110 19.31 6.36 -14.10
N ALA A 111 18.02 6.65 -13.95
CA ALA A 111 17.11 5.87 -13.14
C ALA A 111 16.93 4.46 -13.71
N GLU A 112 16.83 4.30 -15.03
CA GLU A 112 16.75 3.00 -15.70
C GLU A 112 17.98 2.14 -15.44
N LEU A 113 19.18 2.71 -15.60
CA LEU A 113 20.44 2.00 -15.33
C LEU A 113 20.54 1.53 -13.90
N LEU A 114 20.28 2.44 -12.95
CA LEU A 114 20.31 2.13 -11.52
C LEU A 114 19.24 1.08 -11.15
N TYR A 115 18.06 1.17 -11.77
CA TYR A 115 16.98 0.23 -11.50
C TYR A 115 17.36 -1.19 -11.90
N ARG A 116 17.93 -1.35 -13.11
CA ARG A 116 18.41 -2.66 -13.61
C ARG A 116 19.54 -3.24 -12.78
N ASP A 117 20.39 -2.39 -12.22
CA ASP A 117 21.51 -2.80 -11.36
C ASP A 117 21.01 -3.29 -10.00
N LEU A 118 20.09 -2.54 -9.36
CA LEU A 118 19.62 -2.84 -8.01
C LEU A 118 18.49 -3.86 -7.96
N PHE A 119 17.59 -3.83 -8.94
CA PHE A 119 16.35 -4.62 -8.95
C PHE A 119 16.09 -5.24 -10.32
N PRO A 120 16.99 -6.12 -10.81
CA PRO A 120 16.80 -6.81 -12.08
C PRO A 120 15.57 -7.70 -12.00
N GLY A 121 14.87 -7.84 -13.12
CA GLY A 121 13.79 -8.81 -13.28
C GLY A 121 14.29 -10.25 -13.28
N GLU A 122 13.37 -11.20 -13.36
CA GLU A 122 13.71 -12.62 -13.44
C GLU A 122 14.67 -12.88 -14.61
N SER A 123 15.69 -13.72 -14.36
CA SER A 123 16.75 -14.05 -15.33
C SER A 123 17.46 -12.82 -15.93
N ASN A 124 17.58 -11.73 -15.20
CA ASN A 124 18.13 -10.44 -15.65
C ASN A 124 17.38 -9.81 -16.84
N GLN A 125 16.12 -10.17 -17.04
CA GLN A 125 15.28 -9.56 -18.05
C GLN A 125 14.35 -8.52 -17.44
N GLY A 126 14.51 -7.26 -17.85
CA GLY A 126 13.68 -6.17 -17.35
C GLY A 126 14.02 -5.72 -15.91
N ILE A 127 13.03 -5.20 -15.23
CA ILE A 127 13.10 -4.67 -13.87
C ILE A 127 11.97 -5.26 -13.03
N GLN A 128 12.21 -5.43 -11.74
CA GLN A 128 11.25 -5.99 -10.80
C GLN A 128 10.62 -4.88 -9.93
N ILE A 129 9.33 -5.00 -9.64
CA ILE A 129 8.62 -4.12 -8.74
C ILE A 129 7.75 -4.92 -7.77
N SER A 130 7.73 -4.52 -6.51
CA SER A 130 6.88 -5.10 -5.47
C SER A 130 5.60 -4.31 -5.28
N LEU A 131 4.49 -5.03 -5.14
CA LEU A 131 3.17 -4.51 -4.83
C LEU A 131 2.64 -5.16 -3.56
N ASP A 132 2.26 -4.36 -2.59
CA ASP A 132 1.46 -4.80 -1.45
C ASP A 132 -0.02 -4.53 -1.77
N ILE A 133 -0.86 -5.56 -1.81
CA ILE A 133 -2.30 -5.39 -1.93
C ILE A 133 -2.92 -5.59 -0.56
N VAL A 134 -3.47 -4.53 -0.02
CA VAL A 134 -4.14 -4.55 1.28
C VAL A 134 -5.61 -4.84 1.09
N TYR A 135 -6.09 -5.88 1.72
CA TYR A 135 -7.49 -6.27 1.76
C TYR A 135 -8.09 -5.83 3.10
N MET A 136 -9.29 -5.31 3.06
CA MET A 136 -10.04 -4.91 4.24
C MET A 136 -11.42 -5.54 4.20
N SER A 137 -11.87 -6.08 5.33
CA SER A 137 -13.25 -6.50 5.50
C SER A 137 -13.78 -6.12 6.87
N GLY A 138 -15.09 -5.93 6.94
CA GLY A 138 -15.77 -5.65 8.20
C GLY A 138 -17.27 -5.68 7.99
N TRP A 139 -18.00 -5.96 9.03
CA TRP A 139 -19.46 -6.10 9.00
C TRP A 139 -20.12 -4.87 9.63
N ARG A 140 -21.27 -4.48 9.13
CA ARG A 140 -22.13 -3.55 9.88
C ARG A 140 -22.68 -4.29 11.11
N PRO A 141 -22.36 -3.83 12.34
CA PRO A 141 -22.82 -4.51 13.56
C PRO A 141 -24.33 -4.61 13.65
N SER A 142 -24.80 -5.74 14.17
CA SER A 142 -26.19 -5.94 14.63
C SER A 142 -26.19 -6.25 16.13
N ALA A 143 -27.35 -6.36 16.71
CA ALA A 143 -27.50 -6.72 18.14
C ALA A 143 -26.95 -8.11 18.47
N HIS A 144 -26.74 -8.97 17.47
CA HIS A 144 -26.23 -10.35 17.61
C HIS A 144 -24.72 -10.47 17.41
N HIS A 145 -24.03 -9.39 16.99
CA HIS A 145 -22.57 -9.43 16.83
C HIS A 145 -21.85 -9.53 18.17
N GLN A 146 -20.93 -10.47 18.26
CA GLN A 146 -20.04 -10.58 19.41
C GLN A 146 -19.18 -9.33 19.51
N VAL A 147 -19.20 -8.70 20.68
CA VAL A 147 -18.34 -7.56 21.00
C VAL A 147 -17.12 -8.11 21.75
N ALA A 148 -15.93 -7.71 21.35
CA ALA A 148 -14.72 -8.06 22.08
C ALA A 148 -14.81 -7.57 23.52
N LEU A 149 -14.51 -8.44 24.48
CA LEU A 149 -14.43 -8.10 25.89
C LEU A 149 -13.33 -7.04 26.12
N LYS A 150 -13.55 -6.14 27.05
CA LYS A 150 -12.51 -5.18 27.43
C LYS A 150 -11.32 -5.92 28.04
N PRO A 151 -10.07 -5.49 27.81
CA PRO A 151 -8.92 -6.06 28.48
C PRO A 151 -9.11 -6.11 30.00
N GLY A 152 -8.78 -7.25 30.62
CA GLY A 152 -8.94 -7.45 32.07
C GLY A 152 -10.33 -7.89 32.55
N THR A 153 -11.30 -8.11 31.66
CA THR A 153 -12.65 -8.58 32.00
C THR A 153 -12.87 -10.09 31.72
N ALA A 154 -11.81 -10.84 31.47
CA ALA A 154 -11.89 -12.30 31.30
C ALA A 154 -12.35 -12.95 32.62
N MET A 155 -13.46 -13.71 32.58
CA MET A 155 -14.02 -14.40 33.75
C MET A 155 -13.56 -15.86 33.84
N ASN A 156 -13.02 -16.43 32.77
CA ASN A 156 -12.54 -17.80 32.72
C ASN A 156 -11.00 -17.83 32.74
N GLN A 157 -10.42 -18.67 33.58
CA GLN A 157 -8.99 -18.90 33.60
C GLN A 157 -8.62 -19.98 32.60
N LEU A 158 -7.51 -19.78 31.85
CA LEU A 158 -7.03 -20.76 30.87
C LEU A 158 -6.72 -22.12 31.52
N ALA A 159 -6.30 -22.10 32.79
CA ALA A 159 -6.01 -23.31 33.58
C ALA A 159 -7.23 -24.21 33.81
N ASP A 160 -8.45 -23.69 33.69
CA ASP A 160 -9.67 -24.48 33.87
C ASP A 160 -10.01 -25.32 32.61
N PHE A 161 -9.26 -25.14 31.51
CA PHE A 161 -9.48 -25.79 30.21
C PHE A 161 -8.26 -26.64 29.75
N LEU A 162 -7.20 -26.69 30.53
CA LEU A 162 -6.00 -27.50 30.32
C LEU A 162 -5.93 -28.66 31.30
#